data_47c41fd881bf5ace38159ed0ba7c0a10
#
_entry.id   47c41fd881bf5ace38159ed0ba7c0a10
#
_cell.length_a   1.000
_cell.length_b   1.000
_cell.length_c   1.000
_cell.angle_alpha   90.00
_cell.angle_beta   90.00
_cell.angle_gamma   90.00
#
_symmetry.space_group_name_H-M   'P 1'
#
loop_
_entity.id
_entity.type
_entity.pdbx_description
1 polymer ?
#
loop_
_entity_poly.entity_id
_entity_poly.type
_entity_poly.pdbx_seq_one_letter_code
_entity_poly.pdbx_strand_id
1 'polypeptide(L)'
;SVNKSRRNFLKSSTTFAAGIGIMPSLGLPVDNPLPRSTMGVAGSSYAFRWRFKESSKSFPGFENALQMLKHCESIGAGGIQVGTRNWSKDFSGKVRDYREKKELYVEGSIKLPQDDADIERFSMEVVNAREAGASILRTACLSGRRYENFQTGQAFEEFKKKAISSMHRAIPIIEKNKIKLAIENHKDWSVPDLLALLDSIESEWVGVNLDTGNNISFLEDPMYVIESLAPYSFTTHIKDMGIQDYDEGFLLSEVPLGEGQLDLKKIVEICQKHNPQIKFNLEMITRNPLKVPYYNETYWATFKELPASKVAGGLKWVKDNQSSTELPNVDGLSEQEM
;
A
#
# COMPACT_ATOMS: atom_id res chain seq x y z
N SER A 1 -24.45 -2.85 -19.15
CA SER A 1 -25.12 -1.67 -18.51
C SER A 1 -24.41 -1.21 -17.22
N VAL A 2 -23.46 -1.98 -16.68
CA VAL A 2 -22.75 -1.73 -15.41
C VAL A 2 -21.63 -0.69 -15.56
N ASN A 3 -21.05 -0.54 -16.74
CA ASN A 3 -20.04 0.49 -17.03
C ASN A 3 -20.52 1.96 -16.83
N LYS A 4 -21.84 2.17 -16.66
CA LYS A 4 -22.40 3.50 -16.37
C LYS A 4 -22.29 3.90 -14.91
N SER A 5 -22.30 2.97 -13.95
CA SER A 5 -22.28 3.27 -12.51
C SER A 5 -20.90 3.76 -12.04
N ARG A 6 -19.81 3.05 -12.39
CA ARG A 6 -18.43 3.50 -12.08
C ARG A 6 -18.06 4.81 -12.84
N ARG A 7 -18.47 4.96 -14.10
CA ARG A 7 -18.28 6.20 -14.87
C ARG A 7 -19.05 7.39 -14.27
N ASN A 8 -20.20 7.16 -13.68
CA ASN A 8 -20.98 8.22 -13.04
C ASN A 8 -20.42 8.58 -11.65
N PHE A 9 -19.87 7.63 -10.90
CA PHE A 9 -19.15 7.90 -9.65
C PHE A 9 -17.91 8.78 -9.89
N LEU A 10 -17.10 8.48 -10.90
CA LEU A 10 -15.94 9.29 -11.27
C LEU A 10 -16.32 10.68 -11.81
N LYS A 11 -17.50 10.84 -12.41
CA LYS A 11 -17.99 12.14 -12.89
C LYS A 11 -18.62 13.02 -11.81
N SER A 12 -19.21 12.45 -10.75
CA SER A 12 -19.80 13.23 -9.66
C SER A 12 -18.79 13.77 -8.67
N SER A 13 -17.54 13.30 -8.69
CA SER A 13 -16.46 13.82 -7.82
C SER A 13 -15.80 15.11 -8.34
N THR A 14 -16.17 15.58 -9.53
CA THR A 14 -15.52 16.75 -10.18
C THR A 14 -16.33 18.06 -10.10
N THR A 15 -17.43 18.12 -9.35
CA THR A 15 -18.26 19.32 -9.32
C THR A 15 -18.48 19.86 -7.91
N PHE A 16 -17.41 20.34 -7.27
CA PHE A 16 -17.51 21.27 -6.14
C PHE A 16 -16.25 22.15 -6.08
N ALA A 17 -16.20 23.17 -6.91
CA ALA A 17 -15.27 24.28 -6.75
C ALA A 17 -15.85 25.53 -7.41
N ALA A 18 -16.54 26.35 -6.64
CA ALA A 18 -16.62 27.80 -6.86
C ALA A 18 -17.38 28.45 -5.69
N GLY A 19 -16.74 29.38 -5.01
CA GLY A 19 -17.39 30.23 -4.01
C GLY A 19 -16.39 30.74 -2.96
N ILE A 20 -15.36 31.48 -3.37
CA ILE A 20 -14.54 32.24 -2.42
C ILE A 20 -15.09 33.66 -2.37
N GLY A 21 -15.82 33.97 -1.33
CA GLY A 21 -16.15 35.33 -0.90
C GLY A 21 -15.08 35.79 0.09
N ILE A 22 -14.38 36.86 -0.23
CA ILE A 22 -13.37 37.52 0.62
C ILE A 22 -14.11 38.37 1.65
N MET A 23 -13.94 38.10 2.96
CA MET A 23 -14.21 39.03 4.04
C MET A 23 -12.95 39.28 4.86
N PRO A 24 -12.70 40.52 5.33
CA PRO A 24 -11.47 40.87 6.03
C PRO A 24 -11.49 40.34 7.47
N SER A 25 -10.42 39.68 7.87
CA SER A 25 -10.20 39.15 9.20
C SER A 25 -9.69 40.23 10.16
N LEU A 26 -10.44 40.48 11.22
CA LEU A 26 -9.92 41.06 12.47
C LEU A 26 -9.30 39.92 13.28
N GLY A 27 -8.01 40.02 13.56
CA GLY A 27 -7.24 38.97 14.18
C GLY A 27 -7.52 38.76 15.65
N LEU A 28 -7.63 37.51 16.04
CA LEU A 28 -7.23 36.94 17.32
C LEU A 28 -6.40 35.68 16.99
N PRO A 29 -5.34 35.35 17.72
CA PRO A 29 -4.64 34.13 17.53
C PRO A 29 -5.55 32.98 18.00
N VAL A 30 -6.25 32.36 17.07
CA VAL A 30 -6.85 31.07 17.31
C VAL A 30 -5.69 30.08 17.21
N ASP A 31 -5.33 29.44 18.30
CA ASP A 31 -4.55 28.21 18.31
C ASP A 31 -5.37 27.15 17.52
N ASN A 32 -5.37 27.26 16.21
CA ASN A 32 -5.84 26.19 15.36
C ASN A 32 -4.76 25.10 15.44
N PRO A 33 -5.04 23.95 16.07
CA PRO A 33 -4.11 22.85 16.01
C PRO A 33 -3.85 22.55 14.54
N LEU A 34 -2.58 22.42 14.18
CA LEU A 34 -2.19 22.03 12.83
C LEU A 34 -3.02 20.81 12.40
N PRO A 35 -3.53 20.80 11.18
CA PRO A 35 -4.32 19.64 10.73
C PRO A 35 -3.51 18.37 10.92
N ARG A 36 -4.14 17.34 11.50
CA ARG A 36 -3.48 16.06 11.75
C ARG A 36 -2.87 15.52 10.46
N SER A 37 -1.66 14.98 10.58
CA SER A 37 -0.95 14.40 9.46
C SER A 37 -1.80 13.32 8.77
N THR A 38 -1.83 13.34 7.44
CA THR A 38 -2.38 12.23 6.65
C THR A 38 -1.38 11.08 6.50
N MET A 39 -0.13 11.29 6.96
CA MET A 39 0.91 10.27 6.95
C MET A 39 0.85 9.43 8.21
N GLY A 40 0.88 8.13 8.04
CA GLY A 40 1.00 7.13 9.09
C GLY A 40 2.09 6.13 8.78
N VAL A 41 2.12 5.05 9.52
CA VAL A 41 3.14 4.01 9.39
C VAL A 41 2.49 2.65 9.16
N ALA A 42 2.99 1.92 8.16
CA ALA A 42 2.66 0.52 7.97
C ALA A 42 3.46 -0.35 8.95
N GLY A 43 2.77 -1.24 9.67
CA GLY A 43 3.38 -2.20 10.59
C GLY A 43 4.27 -3.25 9.90
N SER A 44 4.24 -3.30 8.56
CA SER A 44 5.18 -4.07 7.72
C SER A 44 6.57 -3.42 7.61
N SER A 45 6.70 -2.11 7.88
CA SER A 45 8.01 -1.43 7.94
C SER A 45 8.95 -2.18 8.88
N TYR A 46 10.22 -2.34 8.47
CA TYR A 46 11.16 -3.24 9.13
C TYR A 46 11.27 -2.99 10.65
N ALA A 47 11.57 -1.76 11.04
CA ALA A 47 11.73 -1.39 12.46
C ALA A 47 10.46 -1.66 13.28
N PHE A 48 9.27 -1.42 12.72
CA PHE A 48 8.00 -1.66 13.42
C PHE A 48 7.69 -3.16 13.51
N ARG A 49 7.91 -3.91 12.43
CA ARG A 49 7.75 -5.37 12.40
C ARG A 49 8.72 -6.07 13.37
N TRP A 50 9.96 -5.59 13.46
CA TRP A 50 10.94 -6.09 14.42
C TRP A 50 10.45 -5.89 15.85
N ARG A 51 9.96 -4.69 16.20
CA ARG A 51 9.45 -4.36 17.53
C ARG A 51 8.19 -5.14 17.94
N PHE A 52 7.48 -5.77 17.04
CA PHE A 52 6.43 -6.75 17.37
C PHE A 52 6.97 -8.13 17.78
N LYS A 53 8.25 -8.40 17.57
CA LYS A 53 8.88 -9.68 17.86
C LYS A 53 9.96 -9.57 18.92
N GLU A 54 10.67 -8.46 18.89
CA GLU A 54 11.87 -8.21 19.66
C GLU A 54 11.74 -6.89 20.44
N SER A 55 12.64 -6.70 21.38
CA SER A 55 12.70 -5.49 22.21
C SER A 55 14.13 -5.21 22.63
N SER A 56 14.49 -3.93 22.68
CA SER A 56 15.74 -3.49 23.28
C SER A 56 15.52 -2.24 24.13
N LYS A 57 16.55 -1.83 24.87
CA LYS A 57 16.49 -0.61 25.68
C LYS A 57 16.25 0.64 24.80
N SER A 58 16.86 0.69 23.62
CA SER A 58 16.72 1.82 22.69
C SER A 58 15.43 1.73 21.87
N PHE A 59 14.96 0.53 21.60
CA PHE A 59 13.77 0.27 20.78
C PHE A 59 12.82 -0.68 21.51
N PRO A 60 12.01 -0.17 22.47
CA PRO A 60 11.05 -0.98 23.21
C PRO A 60 10.07 -1.69 22.28
N GLY A 61 9.80 -2.95 22.54
CA GLY A 61 8.87 -3.77 21.76
C GLY A 61 7.42 -3.29 21.82
N PHE A 62 6.62 -3.74 20.88
CA PHE A 62 5.16 -3.58 20.88
C PHE A 62 4.47 -4.89 21.23
N GLU A 63 3.75 -4.94 22.32
CA GLU A 63 2.92 -6.09 22.67
C GLU A 63 1.71 -6.24 21.75
N ASN A 64 1.24 -5.12 21.19
CA ASN A 64 0.04 -5.07 20.36
C ASN A 64 -0.06 -3.77 19.54
N ALA A 65 -1.05 -3.73 18.64
CA ALA A 65 -1.30 -2.59 17.77
C ALA A 65 -1.59 -1.27 18.51
N LEU A 66 -2.17 -1.32 19.71
CA LEU A 66 -2.44 -0.11 20.49
C LEU A 66 -1.14 0.55 20.98
N GLN A 67 -0.13 -0.23 21.34
CA GLN A 67 1.19 0.31 21.70
C GLN A 67 1.88 0.92 20.48
N MET A 68 1.80 0.27 19.32
CA MET A 68 2.28 0.86 18.07
C MET A 68 1.57 2.18 17.76
N LEU A 69 0.24 2.24 17.89
CA LEU A 69 -0.55 3.45 17.65
C LEU A 69 -0.13 4.60 18.59
N LYS A 70 0.09 4.30 19.87
CA LYS A 70 0.58 5.27 20.86
C LYS A 70 1.98 5.78 20.51
N HIS A 71 2.86 4.89 20.06
CA HIS A 71 4.19 5.30 19.61
C HIS A 71 4.10 6.18 18.35
N CYS A 72 3.30 5.80 17.37
CA CYS A 72 3.10 6.60 16.17
C CYS A 72 2.54 8.00 16.48
N GLU A 73 1.58 8.10 17.41
CA GLU A 73 1.09 9.40 17.91
C GLU A 73 2.21 10.22 18.52
N SER A 74 3.08 9.61 19.34
CA SER A 74 4.18 10.32 20.02
C SER A 74 5.24 10.89 19.07
N ILE A 75 5.38 10.32 17.87
CA ILE A 75 6.29 10.81 16.82
C ILE A 75 5.58 11.68 15.76
N GLY A 76 4.31 12.05 15.99
CA GLY A 76 3.56 12.96 15.12
C GLY A 76 2.89 12.29 13.91
N ALA A 77 2.87 10.95 13.81
CA ALA A 77 2.15 10.26 12.76
C ALA A 77 0.62 10.35 12.98
N GLY A 78 -0.14 10.45 11.89
CA GLY A 78 -1.59 10.57 11.91
C GLY A 78 -2.34 9.26 12.12
N GLY A 79 -1.64 8.11 12.03
CA GLY A 79 -2.26 6.80 12.22
C GLY A 79 -1.35 5.64 11.88
N ILE A 80 -1.94 4.46 11.77
CA ILE A 80 -1.25 3.21 11.44
C ILE A 80 -2.04 2.36 10.46
N GLN A 81 -1.31 1.52 9.71
CA GLN A 81 -1.87 0.37 8.99
C GLN A 81 -1.23 -0.90 9.56
N VAL A 82 -2.00 -1.79 10.17
CA VAL A 82 -1.45 -2.91 10.95
C VAL A 82 -2.30 -4.16 10.83
N GLY A 83 -1.67 -5.35 11.01
CA GLY A 83 -2.37 -6.62 11.02
C GLY A 83 -3.47 -6.69 12.08
N THR A 84 -4.65 -7.18 11.68
CA THR A 84 -5.85 -7.27 12.54
C THR A 84 -6.09 -8.69 13.07
N ARG A 85 -5.18 -9.62 12.77
CA ARG A 85 -5.32 -11.01 13.16
C ARG A 85 -5.38 -11.17 14.67
N ASN A 86 -6.33 -12.00 15.13
CA ASN A 86 -6.55 -12.33 16.55
C ASN A 86 -7.01 -11.14 17.44
N TRP A 87 -7.47 -10.04 16.85
CA TRP A 87 -8.09 -8.99 17.66
C TRP A 87 -9.39 -9.51 18.27
N SER A 88 -9.59 -9.24 19.55
CA SER A 88 -10.88 -9.44 20.20
C SER A 88 -11.74 -8.18 20.12
N LYS A 89 -13.04 -8.31 20.33
CA LYS A 89 -13.94 -7.16 20.40
C LYS A 89 -13.53 -6.15 21.47
N ASP A 90 -13.13 -6.63 22.67
CA ASP A 90 -12.63 -5.78 23.76
C ASP A 90 -11.37 -5.00 23.36
N PHE A 91 -10.41 -5.69 22.73
CA PHE A 91 -9.20 -5.03 22.23
C PHE A 91 -9.52 -3.98 21.15
N SER A 92 -10.39 -4.32 20.22
CA SER A 92 -10.85 -3.41 19.16
C SER A 92 -11.50 -2.16 19.73
N GLY A 93 -12.33 -2.31 20.78
CA GLY A 93 -12.90 -1.19 21.51
C GLY A 93 -11.84 -0.26 22.12
N LYS A 94 -10.79 -0.83 22.74
CA LYS A 94 -9.67 -0.04 23.29
C LYS A 94 -8.91 0.74 22.21
N VAL A 95 -8.71 0.12 21.05
CA VAL A 95 -8.07 0.80 19.89
C VAL A 95 -8.96 1.93 19.39
N ARG A 96 -10.27 1.69 19.23
CA ARG A 96 -11.25 2.71 18.82
C ARG A 96 -11.22 3.90 19.76
N ASP A 97 -11.39 3.66 21.07
CA ASP A 97 -11.48 4.71 22.07
C ASP A 97 -10.22 5.59 22.10
N TYR A 98 -9.04 4.97 21.92
CA TYR A 98 -7.79 5.70 21.85
C TYR A 98 -7.68 6.52 20.57
N ARG A 99 -7.95 5.91 19.38
CA ARG A 99 -7.86 6.61 18.11
C ARG A 99 -8.82 7.80 18.03
N GLU A 100 -10.04 7.65 18.55
CA GLU A 100 -11.05 8.73 18.58
C GLU A 100 -10.61 9.86 19.49
N LYS A 101 -10.18 9.54 20.71
CA LYS A 101 -9.65 10.54 21.66
C LYS A 101 -8.48 11.34 21.09
N LYS A 102 -7.68 10.73 20.24
CA LYS A 102 -6.45 11.31 19.67
C LYS A 102 -6.61 11.73 18.22
N GLU A 103 -7.79 11.59 17.63
CA GLU A 103 -8.09 11.91 16.23
C GLU A 103 -7.15 11.23 15.24
N LEU A 104 -6.77 9.98 15.53
CA LEU A 104 -5.90 9.16 14.69
C LEU A 104 -6.72 8.29 13.75
N TYR A 105 -6.10 7.80 12.67
CA TYR A 105 -6.69 6.75 11.87
C TYR A 105 -6.06 5.39 12.16
N VAL A 106 -6.83 4.33 11.92
CA VAL A 106 -6.37 2.95 11.93
C VAL A 106 -6.89 2.29 10.66
N GLU A 107 -5.99 1.70 9.91
CA GLU A 107 -6.28 0.81 8.79
C GLU A 107 -5.82 -0.60 9.14
N GLY A 108 -6.59 -1.60 8.69
CA GLY A 108 -6.23 -2.99 8.90
C GLY A 108 -5.37 -3.55 7.76
N SER A 109 -4.55 -4.55 8.05
CA SER A 109 -3.93 -5.43 7.07
C SER A 109 -4.43 -6.85 7.29
N ILE A 110 -5.04 -7.45 6.27
CA ILE A 110 -5.76 -8.72 6.37
C ILE A 110 -5.36 -9.67 5.23
N LYS A 111 -5.35 -10.98 5.51
CA LYS A 111 -5.19 -12.00 4.47
C LYS A 111 -6.55 -12.40 3.92
N LEU A 112 -6.66 -12.48 2.59
CA LEU A 112 -7.86 -12.99 1.92
C LEU A 112 -8.21 -14.41 2.39
N PRO A 113 -9.50 -14.79 2.40
CA PRO A 113 -9.90 -16.15 2.72
C PRO A 113 -9.41 -17.11 1.63
N GLN A 114 -8.67 -18.15 2.03
CA GLN A 114 -8.04 -19.07 1.10
C GLN A 114 -9.04 -20.09 0.51
N ASP A 115 -9.99 -20.50 1.36
CA ASP A 115 -11.06 -21.45 1.04
C ASP A 115 -12.31 -21.13 1.87
N ASP A 116 -13.32 -21.98 1.76
CA ASP A 116 -14.59 -21.77 2.45
C ASP A 116 -14.47 -21.97 3.97
N ALA A 117 -13.53 -22.79 4.44
CA ALA A 117 -13.26 -23.00 5.87
C ALA A 117 -12.60 -21.77 6.51
N ASP A 118 -11.93 -20.93 5.72
CA ASP A 118 -11.25 -19.73 6.17
C ASP A 118 -12.15 -18.47 6.22
N ILE A 119 -13.40 -18.58 5.75
CA ILE A 119 -14.37 -17.46 5.71
C ILE A 119 -14.68 -16.92 7.11
N GLU A 120 -14.83 -17.81 8.10
CA GLU A 120 -15.15 -17.41 9.48
C GLU A 120 -14.03 -16.56 10.07
N ARG A 121 -12.77 -16.98 9.93
CA ARG A 121 -11.59 -16.17 10.34
C ARG A 121 -11.63 -14.79 9.71
N PHE A 122 -11.78 -14.74 8.38
CA PHE A 122 -11.82 -13.47 7.64
C PHE A 122 -12.95 -12.56 8.12
N SER A 123 -14.15 -13.12 8.32
CA SER A 123 -15.30 -12.38 8.82
C SER A 123 -15.06 -11.78 10.21
N MET A 124 -14.49 -12.56 11.14
CA MET A 124 -14.16 -12.06 12.47
C MET A 124 -13.13 -10.94 12.42
N GLU A 125 -12.08 -11.07 11.61
CA GLU A 125 -11.05 -10.04 11.46
C GLU A 125 -11.65 -8.74 10.87
N VAL A 126 -12.54 -8.84 9.88
CA VAL A 126 -13.26 -7.69 9.31
C VAL A 126 -14.11 -6.98 10.35
N VAL A 127 -14.92 -7.75 11.12
CA VAL A 127 -15.80 -7.19 12.17
C VAL A 127 -14.97 -6.50 13.25
N ASN A 128 -13.89 -7.11 13.72
CA ASN A 128 -13.03 -6.54 14.75
C ASN A 128 -12.26 -5.30 14.26
N ALA A 129 -11.78 -5.31 13.02
CA ALA A 129 -11.17 -4.11 12.43
C ALA A 129 -12.16 -2.94 12.35
N ARG A 130 -13.40 -3.22 11.94
CA ARG A 130 -14.47 -2.21 11.90
C ARG A 130 -14.82 -1.70 13.30
N GLU A 131 -14.91 -2.56 14.30
CA GLU A 131 -15.12 -2.18 15.71
C GLU A 131 -14.02 -1.24 16.22
N ALA A 132 -12.78 -1.44 15.77
CA ALA A 132 -11.65 -0.54 16.05
C ALA A 132 -11.70 0.79 15.29
N GLY A 133 -12.71 0.98 14.43
CA GLY A 133 -12.91 2.19 13.63
C GLY A 133 -12.15 2.20 12.31
N ALA A 134 -11.63 1.07 11.85
CA ALA A 134 -11.06 0.97 10.52
C ALA A 134 -12.15 1.04 9.45
N SER A 135 -11.92 1.83 8.41
CA SER A 135 -12.78 1.93 7.23
C SER A 135 -12.14 1.29 5.99
N ILE A 136 -10.86 0.97 6.08
CA ILE A 136 -10.07 0.40 5.00
C ILE A 136 -9.26 -0.79 5.54
N LEU A 137 -9.26 -1.87 4.76
CA LEU A 137 -8.42 -3.05 4.97
C LEU A 137 -7.49 -3.21 3.76
N ARG A 138 -6.18 -3.24 3.99
CA ARG A 138 -5.19 -3.58 2.96
C ARG A 138 -5.04 -5.09 2.86
N THR A 139 -4.89 -5.59 1.65
CA THR A 139 -4.51 -6.97 1.40
C THR A 139 -3.51 -7.06 0.24
N ALA A 140 -2.73 -8.15 0.19
CA ALA A 140 -1.94 -8.54 -0.97
C ALA A 140 -2.32 -9.96 -1.38
N CYS A 141 -2.34 -10.23 -2.68
CA CYS A 141 -2.66 -11.56 -3.19
C CYS A 141 -1.45 -12.51 -3.12
N LEU A 142 -0.25 -11.99 -3.32
CA LEU A 142 1.02 -12.71 -3.21
C LEU A 142 1.94 -12.03 -2.19
N SER A 143 2.58 -12.80 -1.34
CA SER A 143 3.57 -12.28 -0.38
C SER A 143 5.00 -12.19 -0.94
N GLY A 144 5.25 -12.80 -2.11
CA GLY A 144 6.54 -12.81 -2.79
C GLY A 144 6.58 -11.94 -4.04
N ARG A 145 7.52 -12.24 -4.93
CA ARG A 145 7.68 -11.55 -6.22
C ARG A 145 7.29 -12.48 -7.37
N ARG A 146 6.50 -11.97 -8.30
CA ARG A 146 5.97 -12.71 -9.45
C ARG A 146 7.06 -13.47 -10.21
N TYR A 147 8.15 -12.78 -10.55
CA TYR A 147 9.26 -13.34 -11.33
C TYR A 147 10.13 -14.36 -10.57
N GLU A 148 9.96 -14.46 -9.24
CA GLU A 148 10.63 -15.49 -8.44
C GLU A 148 9.70 -16.67 -8.13
N ASN A 149 8.42 -16.40 -7.92
CA ASN A 149 7.44 -17.41 -7.49
C ASN A 149 6.91 -18.26 -8.64
N PHE A 150 6.91 -17.75 -9.87
CA PHE A 150 6.31 -18.44 -11.02
C PHE A 150 7.30 -18.62 -12.15
N GLN A 151 7.57 -19.88 -12.48
CA GLN A 151 8.49 -20.27 -13.58
C GLN A 151 7.79 -20.38 -14.94
N THR A 152 6.46 -20.30 -14.97
CA THR A 152 5.65 -20.42 -16.20
C THR A 152 4.45 -19.49 -16.17
N GLY A 153 4.00 -19.05 -17.35
CA GLY A 153 2.78 -18.28 -17.47
C GLY A 153 1.54 -19.04 -16.98
N GLN A 154 1.51 -20.38 -17.16
CA GLN A 154 0.41 -21.22 -16.67
C GLN A 154 0.29 -21.16 -15.14
N ALA A 155 1.41 -21.29 -14.41
CA ALA A 155 1.40 -21.22 -12.95
C ALA A 155 0.91 -19.84 -12.46
N PHE A 156 1.23 -18.77 -13.16
CA PHE A 156 0.73 -17.44 -12.86
C PHE A 156 -0.77 -17.29 -13.15
N GLU A 157 -1.29 -17.87 -14.24
CA GLU A 157 -2.73 -17.88 -14.53
C GLU A 157 -3.52 -18.67 -13.46
N GLU A 158 -2.98 -19.75 -12.94
CA GLU A 158 -3.57 -20.49 -11.82
C GLU A 158 -3.59 -19.65 -10.53
N PHE A 159 -2.53 -18.90 -10.27
CA PHE A 159 -2.51 -17.94 -9.17
C PHE A 159 -3.59 -16.86 -9.33
N LYS A 160 -3.74 -16.27 -10.53
CA LYS A 160 -4.79 -15.27 -10.80
C LYS A 160 -6.19 -15.84 -10.50
N LYS A 161 -6.48 -17.04 -10.95
CA LYS A 161 -7.77 -17.72 -10.67
C LYS A 161 -8.01 -17.89 -9.16
N LYS A 162 -6.99 -18.31 -8.40
CA LYS A 162 -7.08 -18.45 -6.94
C LYS A 162 -7.31 -17.10 -6.26
N ALA A 163 -6.59 -16.07 -6.68
CA ALA A 163 -6.76 -14.72 -6.14
C ALA A 163 -8.19 -14.20 -6.38
N ILE A 164 -8.72 -14.33 -7.59
CA ILE A 164 -10.11 -13.98 -7.94
C ILE A 164 -11.11 -14.75 -7.07
N SER A 165 -10.91 -16.06 -6.90
CA SER A 165 -11.78 -16.89 -6.07
C SER A 165 -11.77 -16.43 -4.58
N SER A 166 -10.58 -16.11 -4.05
CA SER A 166 -10.45 -15.55 -2.69
C SER A 166 -11.15 -14.19 -2.55
N MET A 167 -11.06 -13.33 -3.57
CA MET A 167 -11.77 -12.06 -3.60
C MET A 167 -13.29 -12.25 -3.60
N HIS A 168 -13.81 -13.16 -4.39
CA HIS A 168 -15.25 -13.45 -4.41
C HIS A 168 -15.79 -13.95 -3.06
N ARG A 169 -14.97 -14.67 -2.27
CA ARG A 169 -15.33 -15.04 -0.88
C ARG A 169 -15.31 -13.82 0.06
N ALA A 170 -14.39 -12.88 -0.14
CA ALA A 170 -14.24 -11.71 0.72
C ALA A 170 -15.35 -10.67 0.49
N ILE A 171 -15.79 -10.45 -0.76
CA ILE A 171 -16.69 -9.37 -1.17
C ILE A 171 -17.98 -9.31 -0.35
N PRO A 172 -18.77 -10.37 -0.19
CA PRO A 172 -20.02 -10.31 0.58
C PRO A 172 -19.81 -9.87 2.03
N ILE A 173 -18.64 -10.18 2.60
CA ILE A 173 -18.30 -9.87 3.98
C ILE A 173 -17.94 -8.40 4.12
N ILE A 174 -17.11 -7.87 3.23
CA ILE A 174 -16.70 -6.45 3.27
C ILE A 174 -17.88 -5.52 2.95
N GLU A 175 -18.71 -5.88 1.99
CA GLU A 175 -19.93 -5.13 1.63
C GLU A 175 -20.94 -5.09 2.79
N LYS A 176 -21.22 -6.25 3.40
CA LYS A 176 -22.09 -6.34 4.60
C LYS A 176 -21.58 -5.45 5.74
N ASN A 177 -20.26 -5.41 5.92
CA ASN A 177 -19.65 -4.63 6.99
C ASN A 177 -19.35 -3.18 6.58
N LYS A 178 -19.61 -2.77 5.34
CA LYS A 178 -19.35 -1.44 4.81
C LYS A 178 -17.90 -0.99 5.08
N ILE A 179 -16.94 -1.86 4.79
CA ILE A 179 -15.52 -1.62 4.91
C ILE A 179 -14.83 -1.82 3.55
N LYS A 180 -13.93 -0.93 3.18
CA LYS A 180 -13.23 -1.00 1.90
C LYS A 180 -12.07 -2.01 1.96
N LEU A 181 -11.88 -2.78 0.90
CA LEU A 181 -10.75 -3.69 0.73
C LEU A 181 -9.82 -3.14 -0.35
N ALA A 182 -8.61 -2.80 0.04
CA ALA A 182 -7.59 -2.21 -0.81
C ALA A 182 -6.54 -3.27 -1.20
N ILE A 183 -6.52 -3.69 -2.46
CA ILE A 183 -5.54 -4.63 -3.00
C ILE A 183 -4.25 -3.88 -3.29
N GLU A 184 -3.14 -4.31 -2.74
CA GLU A 184 -1.84 -3.72 -3.02
C GLU A 184 -1.27 -4.25 -4.34
N ASN A 185 -0.66 -3.36 -5.13
CA ASN A 185 0.25 -3.71 -6.20
C ASN A 185 1.60 -4.15 -5.61
N HIS A 186 1.66 -5.41 -5.12
CA HIS A 186 2.74 -5.94 -4.26
C HIS A 186 3.82 -6.71 -5.01
N LYS A 187 4.21 -6.41 -6.22
CA LYS A 187 5.11 -7.21 -7.07
C LYS A 187 4.47 -8.52 -7.55
N ASP A 188 3.14 -8.54 -7.66
CA ASP A 188 2.32 -9.62 -8.20
C ASP A 188 1.52 -9.17 -9.43
N TRP A 189 0.93 -7.99 -9.38
CA TRP A 189 0.10 -7.43 -10.42
C TRP A 189 0.81 -6.31 -11.19
N SER A 190 0.92 -6.45 -12.51
CA SER A 190 1.15 -5.30 -13.38
C SER A 190 -0.08 -4.38 -13.37
N VAL A 191 0.07 -3.13 -13.80
CA VAL A 191 -1.08 -2.20 -13.89
C VAL A 191 -2.22 -2.80 -14.72
N PRO A 192 -2.00 -3.34 -15.93
CA PRO A 192 -3.09 -3.96 -16.70
C PRO A 192 -3.75 -5.15 -15.98
N ASP A 193 -2.96 -6.01 -15.33
CA ASP A 193 -3.49 -7.17 -14.60
C ASP A 193 -4.36 -6.72 -13.41
N LEU A 194 -3.92 -5.72 -12.64
CA LEU A 194 -4.68 -5.22 -11.49
C LEU A 194 -5.97 -4.52 -11.91
N LEU A 195 -5.92 -3.72 -12.98
CA LEU A 195 -7.14 -3.09 -13.52
C LEU A 195 -8.13 -4.12 -14.05
N ALA A 196 -7.65 -5.16 -14.74
CA ALA A 196 -8.51 -6.26 -15.20
C ALA A 196 -9.11 -7.03 -14.01
N LEU A 197 -8.35 -7.23 -12.92
CA LEU A 197 -8.87 -7.82 -11.68
C LEU A 197 -10.00 -6.98 -11.09
N LEU A 198 -9.80 -5.66 -10.96
CA LEU A 198 -10.83 -4.75 -10.44
C LEU A 198 -12.09 -4.73 -11.31
N ASP A 199 -11.92 -4.74 -12.64
CA ASP A 199 -13.04 -4.80 -13.57
C ASP A 199 -13.82 -6.11 -13.46
N SER A 200 -13.15 -7.23 -13.20
CA SER A 200 -13.79 -8.55 -13.01
C SER A 200 -14.58 -8.67 -11.70
N ILE A 201 -14.20 -7.89 -10.69
CA ILE A 201 -14.82 -7.92 -9.36
C ILE A 201 -16.09 -7.07 -9.29
N GLU A 202 -16.17 -5.96 -10.02
CA GLU A 202 -17.35 -5.08 -10.12
C GLU A 202 -17.91 -4.58 -8.77
N SER A 203 -17.08 -4.45 -7.71
CA SER A 203 -17.49 -3.94 -6.40
C SER A 203 -16.91 -2.57 -6.09
N GLU A 204 -17.74 -1.62 -5.65
CA GLU A 204 -17.29 -0.30 -5.17
C GLU A 204 -16.52 -0.37 -3.84
N TRP A 205 -16.59 -1.50 -3.15
CA TRP A 205 -15.88 -1.75 -1.89
C TRP A 205 -14.47 -2.31 -2.08
N VAL A 206 -14.07 -2.60 -3.33
CA VAL A 206 -12.74 -3.09 -3.67
C VAL A 206 -12.00 -2.03 -4.49
N GLY A 207 -10.80 -1.71 -4.07
CA GLY A 207 -9.93 -0.74 -4.74
C GLY A 207 -8.46 -1.08 -4.52
N VAL A 208 -7.60 -0.07 -4.55
CA VAL A 208 -6.15 -0.23 -4.52
C VAL A 208 -5.56 0.34 -3.24
N ASN A 209 -4.62 -0.39 -2.63
CA ASN A 209 -3.57 0.17 -1.79
C ASN A 209 -2.39 0.46 -2.72
N LEU A 210 -2.24 1.71 -3.11
CA LEU A 210 -1.23 2.11 -4.09
C LEU A 210 0.15 2.13 -3.44
N ASP A 211 0.98 1.15 -3.80
CA ASP A 211 2.40 1.13 -3.47
C ASP A 211 3.18 1.89 -4.53
N THR A 212 3.97 2.87 -4.11
CA THR A 212 4.64 3.82 -5.02
C THR A 212 5.87 3.24 -5.71
N GLY A 213 6.45 2.13 -5.23
CA GLY A 213 7.73 1.63 -5.72
C GLY A 213 7.71 0.20 -6.28
N ASN A 214 6.71 -0.61 -5.95
CA ASN A 214 6.76 -2.04 -6.23
C ASN A 214 6.81 -2.39 -7.74
N ASN A 215 6.10 -1.65 -8.58
CA ASN A 215 5.98 -1.96 -10.01
C ASN A 215 7.24 -1.59 -10.83
N ILE A 216 8.19 -0.87 -10.25
CA ILE A 216 9.51 -0.68 -10.87
C ILE A 216 10.15 -2.04 -11.15
N SER A 217 9.93 -3.02 -10.26
CA SER A 217 10.38 -4.40 -10.45
C SER A 217 9.77 -5.11 -11.67
N PHE A 218 8.75 -4.53 -12.31
CA PHE A 218 8.10 -5.00 -13.53
C PHE A 218 8.45 -4.14 -14.75
N LEU A 219 9.44 -3.25 -14.63
CA LEU A 219 9.78 -2.27 -15.66
C LEU A 219 8.58 -1.37 -16.04
N GLU A 220 7.68 -1.11 -15.10
CA GLU A 220 6.63 -0.12 -15.26
C GLU A 220 7.11 1.23 -14.74
N ASP A 221 6.98 2.26 -15.57
CA ASP A 221 7.31 3.65 -15.20
C ASP A 221 6.49 4.05 -13.97
N PRO A 222 7.11 4.56 -12.89
CA PRO A 222 6.38 4.90 -11.66
C PRO A 222 5.24 5.89 -11.87
N MET A 223 5.42 6.89 -12.73
CA MET A 223 4.35 7.87 -12.95
C MET A 223 3.18 7.27 -13.72
N TYR A 224 3.45 6.37 -14.67
CA TYR A 224 2.40 5.58 -15.32
C TYR A 224 1.61 4.73 -14.31
N VAL A 225 2.28 4.10 -13.35
CA VAL A 225 1.64 3.31 -12.28
C VAL A 225 0.73 4.22 -11.43
N ILE A 226 1.27 5.35 -10.96
CA ILE A 226 0.55 6.30 -10.12
C ILE A 226 -0.68 6.87 -10.85
N GLU A 227 -0.52 7.37 -12.06
CA GLU A 227 -1.61 7.96 -12.84
C GLU A 227 -2.70 6.94 -13.17
N SER A 228 -2.33 5.69 -13.41
CA SER A 228 -3.28 4.61 -13.73
C SER A 228 -4.05 4.11 -12.51
N LEU A 229 -3.41 4.01 -11.34
CA LEU A 229 -4.00 3.37 -10.15
C LEU A 229 -4.60 4.38 -9.15
N ALA A 230 -4.16 5.65 -9.13
CA ALA A 230 -4.68 6.67 -8.21
C ALA A 230 -6.21 6.82 -8.23
N PRO A 231 -6.90 6.75 -9.40
CA PRO A 231 -8.36 6.81 -9.46
C PRO A 231 -9.09 5.70 -8.69
N TYR A 232 -8.42 4.58 -8.44
CA TYR A 232 -8.96 3.41 -7.74
C TYR A 232 -8.44 3.27 -6.32
N SER A 233 -7.56 4.19 -5.89
CA SER A 233 -6.84 4.06 -4.63
C SER A 233 -7.64 4.54 -3.43
N PHE A 234 -7.73 3.68 -2.42
CA PHE A 234 -8.33 3.99 -1.12
C PHE A 234 -7.29 4.46 -0.11
N THR A 235 -6.09 3.90 -0.18
CA THR A 235 -4.95 4.18 0.68
C THR A 235 -3.65 3.92 -0.08
N THR A 236 -2.51 4.22 0.52
CA THR A 236 -1.20 4.03 -0.12
C THR A 236 -0.19 3.38 0.81
N HIS A 237 0.80 2.72 0.20
CA HIS A 237 2.14 2.55 0.78
C HIS A 237 3.07 3.54 0.10
N ILE A 238 3.56 4.52 0.86
CA ILE A 238 4.55 5.46 0.35
C ILE A 238 5.94 4.99 0.70
N LYS A 239 6.80 4.95 -0.29
CA LYS A 239 8.23 4.62 -0.19
C LYS A 239 9.01 5.37 -1.26
N ASP A 240 10.31 5.49 -1.09
CA ASP A 240 11.20 5.99 -2.10
C ASP A 240 12.22 4.91 -2.50
N MET A 241 12.70 4.95 -3.73
CA MET A 241 13.41 3.83 -4.32
C MET A 241 14.74 4.28 -4.91
N GLY A 242 15.80 3.57 -4.53
CA GLY A 242 17.12 3.66 -5.16
C GLY A 242 17.33 2.53 -6.17
N ILE A 243 18.12 2.80 -7.22
CA ILE A 243 18.37 1.89 -8.34
C ILE A 243 19.84 1.89 -8.68
N GLN A 244 20.40 0.71 -8.91
CA GLN A 244 21.76 0.52 -9.46
C GLN A 244 21.79 -0.65 -10.42
N ASP A 245 22.59 -0.55 -11.46
CA ASP A 245 22.80 -1.66 -12.38
C ASP A 245 23.56 -2.82 -11.72
N TYR A 246 23.29 -4.03 -12.17
CA TYR A 246 24.08 -5.22 -11.89
C TYR A 246 24.06 -6.16 -13.12
N ASP A 247 24.90 -7.20 -13.12
CA ASP A 247 25.18 -8.04 -14.29
C ASP A 247 23.96 -8.66 -14.98
N GLU A 248 22.89 -8.97 -14.24
CA GLU A 248 21.68 -9.59 -14.77
C GLU A 248 20.49 -8.63 -14.92
N GLY A 249 20.67 -7.33 -14.61
CA GLY A 249 19.60 -6.36 -14.66
C GLY A 249 19.85 -5.13 -13.77
N PHE A 250 18.96 -4.87 -12.80
CA PHE A 250 19.18 -3.79 -11.83
C PHE A 250 18.83 -4.22 -10.40
N LEU A 251 19.46 -3.56 -9.46
CA LEU A 251 19.17 -3.62 -8.04
C LEU A 251 18.11 -2.55 -7.70
N LEU A 252 17.13 -2.93 -6.87
CA LEU A 252 16.06 -2.06 -6.42
C LEU A 252 15.99 -2.07 -4.89
N SER A 253 16.13 -0.92 -4.26
CA SER A 253 16.11 -0.80 -2.81
C SER A 253 15.17 0.29 -2.34
N GLU A 254 14.48 0.05 -1.24
CA GLU A 254 13.86 1.10 -0.47
C GLU A 254 14.96 1.98 0.16
N VAL A 255 14.78 3.31 0.06
CA VAL A 255 15.66 4.33 0.66
C VAL A 255 14.82 5.34 1.44
N PRO A 256 15.41 6.15 2.33
CA PRO A 256 14.65 7.18 3.04
C PRO A 256 13.90 8.11 2.07
N LEU A 257 12.71 8.56 2.48
CA LEU A 257 11.90 9.46 1.64
C LEU A 257 12.67 10.73 1.30
N GLY A 258 12.77 11.03 0.01
CA GLY A 258 13.50 12.18 -0.53
C GLY A 258 14.96 11.87 -0.90
N GLU A 259 15.45 10.66 -0.65
CA GLU A 259 16.79 10.20 -1.06
C GLU A 259 16.75 9.28 -2.29
N GLY A 260 15.56 8.92 -2.75
CA GLY A 260 15.35 8.06 -3.91
C GLY A 260 15.07 8.83 -5.19
N GLN A 261 14.48 8.10 -6.16
CA GLN A 261 14.28 8.56 -7.53
C GLN A 261 12.81 8.90 -7.83
N LEU A 262 11.91 8.82 -6.84
CA LEU A 262 10.49 9.08 -7.05
C LEU A 262 10.16 10.57 -6.84
N ASP A 263 9.35 11.14 -7.71
CA ASP A 263 8.77 12.47 -7.50
C ASP A 263 7.62 12.39 -6.47
N LEU A 264 7.99 12.26 -5.18
CA LEU A 264 7.05 12.08 -4.09
C LEU A 264 6.03 13.22 -4.00
N LYS A 265 6.43 14.45 -4.32
CA LYS A 265 5.53 15.59 -4.30
C LYS A 265 4.42 15.43 -5.34
N LYS A 266 4.79 15.10 -6.56
CA LYS A 266 3.84 14.88 -7.65
C LYS A 266 2.95 13.66 -7.40
N ILE A 267 3.50 12.59 -6.81
CA ILE A 267 2.73 11.40 -6.39
C ILE A 267 1.64 11.80 -5.38
N VAL A 268 1.98 12.56 -4.35
CA VAL A 268 1.02 13.05 -3.35
C VAL A 268 -0.05 13.91 -4.00
N GLU A 269 0.33 14.85 -4.87
CA GLU A 269 -0.60 15.73 -5.59
C GLU A 269 -1.61 14.93 -6.43
N ILE A 270 -1.14 13.91 -7.17
CA ILE A 270 -2.00 13.06 -7.99
C ILE A 270 -2.96 12.24 -7.12
N CYS A 271 -2.44 11.60 -6.08
CA CYS A 271 -3.27 10.81 -5.18
C CYS A 271 -4.36 11.65 -4.50
N GLN A 272 -4.00 12.82 -3.99
CA GLN A 272 -4.94 13.75 -3.34
C GLN A 272 -5.95 14.37 -4.31
N LYS A 273 -5.59 14.55 -5.58
CA LYS A 273 -6.52 14.99 -6.62
C LYS A 273 -7.68 14.02 -6.81
N HIS A 274 -7.41 12.71 -6.74
CA HIS A 274 -8.43 11.67 -6.90
C HIS A 274 -9.15 11.34 -5.59
N ASN A 275 -8.43 11.38 -4.47
CA ASN A 275 -8.96 11.13 -3.12
C ASN A 275 -8.33 12.11 -2.11
N PRO A 276 -8.96 13.27 -1.84
CA PRO A 276 -8.41 14.26 -0.91
C PRO A 276 -8.20 13.76 0.53
N GLN A 277 -8.84 12.66 0.91
CA GLN A 277 -8.72 12.06 2.23
C GLN A 277 -7.77 10.85 2.29
N ILE A 278 -7.06 10.55 1.18
CA ILE A 278 -6.16 9.41 1.09
C ILE A 278 -5.09 9.47 2.19
N LYS A 279 -4.77 8.29 2.75
CA LYS A 279 -3.71 8.16 3.77
C LYS A 279 -2.43 7.66 3.12
N PHE A 280 -1.31 8.19 3.60
CA PHE A 280 0.02 7.81 3.15
C PHE A 280 0.70 7.02 4.26
N ASN A 281 0.71 5.70 4.15
CA ASN A 281 1.37 4.84 5.13
C ASN A 281 2.81 4.61 4.70
N LEU A 282 3.77 5.12 5.47
CA LEU A 282 5.18 4.86 5.25
C LEU A 282 5.44 3.35 5.35
N GLU A 283 5.97 2.77 4.28
CA GLU A 283 6.50 1.41 4.28
C GLU A 283 7.97 1.43 3.90
N MET A 284 8.83 1.13 4.86
CA MET A 284 10.28 1.03 4.67
C MET A 284 10.74 -0.37 5.04
N ILE A 285 11.22 -1.12 4.05
CA ILE A 285 11.71 -2.48 4.24
C ILE A 285 13.24 -2.45 4.19
N THR A 286 13.86 -2.49 5.36
CA THR A 286 15.33 -2.57 5.45
C THR A 286 15.80 -3.98 5.10
N ARG A 287 16.63 -4.09 4.07
CA ARG A 287 17.21 -5.33 3.54
C ARG A 287 18.24 -5.01 2.48
N ASN A 288 19.01 -6.01 2.05
CA ASN A 288 19.80 -5.89 0.83
C ASN A 288 18.91 -5.60 -0.40
N PRO A 289 19.40 -4.85 -1.38
CA PRO A 289 18.66 -4.52 -2.58
C PRO A 289 18.07 -5.76 -3.27
N LEU A 290 16.85 -5.63 -3.76
CA LEU A 290 16.21 -6.67 -4.56
C LEU A 290 16.89 -6.76 -5.94
N LYS A 291 17.18 -7.97 -6.38
CA LYS A 291 17.60 -8.23 -7.75
C LYS A 291 16.39 -8.28 -8.67
N VAL A 292 16.44 -7.50 -9.75
CA VAL A 292 15.46 -7.53 -10.84
C VAL A 292 16.18 -8.03 -12.09
N PRO A 293 16.20 -9.36 -12.29
CA PRO A 293 17.08 -10.00 -13.28
C PRO A 293 16.43 -10.03 -14.67
N TYR A 294 16.13 -8.89 -15.25
CA TYR A 294 15.39 -8.80 -16.51
C TYR A 294 16.19 -9.25 -17.75
N TYR A 295 17.48 -9.52 -17.62
CA TYR A 295 18.26 -10.20 -18.68
C TYR A 295 18.00 -11.72 -18.71
N ASN A 296 17.43 -12.31 -17.65
CA ASN A 296 17.18 -13.73 -17.58
C ASN A 296 15.80 -14.07 -18.19
N GLU A 297 15.74 -15.10 -19.02
CA GLU A 297 14.51 -15.56 -19.67
C GLU A 297 13.41 -15.91 -18.64
N THR A 298 13.79 -16.45 -17.49
CA THR A 298 12.84 -16.83 -16.42
C THR A 298 12.10 -15.63 -15.86
N TYR A 299 12.70 -14.44 -15.84
CA TYR A 299 12.01 -13.22 -15.43
C TYR A 299 10.78 -12.97 -16.31
N TRP A 300 10.88 -13.23 -17.61
CA TRP A 300 9.83 -12.97 -18.61
C TRP A 300 8.77 -14.07 -18.68
N ALA A 301 8.94 -15.19 -17.99
CA ALA A 301 8.05 -16.34 -18.07
C ALA A 301 6.56 -16.03 -17.86
N THR A 302 6.28 -14.97 -17.08
CA THR A 302 4.91 -14.55 -16.75
C THR A 302 4.46 -13.27 -17.44
N PHE A 303 5.35 -12.58 -18.18
CA PHE A 303 5.09 -11.27 -18.80
C PHE A 303 4.88 -11.37 -20.33
N LYS A 304 4.25 -12.39 -20.82
CA LYS A 304 4.14 -12.72 -22.27
C LYS A 304 3.47 -11.63 -23.12
N GLU A 305 2.66 -10.77 -22.54
CA GLU A 305 1.81 -9.82 -23.28
C GLU A 305 2.18 -8.35 -22.99
N LEU A 306 3.36 -8.08 -22.42
CA LEU A 306 3.78 -6.70 -22.21
C LEU A 306 4.11 -6.02 -23.55
N PRO A 307 3.50 -4.88 -23.88
CA PRO A 307 3.85 -4.12 -25.07
C PRO A 307 5.31 -3.67 -25.01
N ALA A 308 6.08 -3.88 -26.08
CA ALA A 308 7.51 -3.52 -26.15
C ALA A 308 7.76 -2.04 -25.80
N SER A 309 6.83 -1.13 -26.19
CA SER A 309 6.91 0.29 -25.85
C SER A 309 6.84 0.57 -24.35
N LYS A 310 6.08 -0.23 -23.59
CA LYS A 310 6.00 -0.08 -22.12
C LYS A 310 7.28 -0.58 -21.46
N VAL A 311 7.80 -1.72 -21.91
CA VAL A 311 9.10 -2.24 -21.45
C VAL A 311 10.22 -1.25 -21.74
N ALA A 312 10.27 -0.68 -22.95
CA ALA A 312 11.26 0.32 -23.30
C ALA A 312 11.16 1.59 -22.45
N GLY A 313 9.94 2.02 -22.11
CA GLY A 313 9.70 3.15 -21.19
C GLY A 313 10.25 2.88 -19.80
N GLY A 314 9.96 1.73 -19.23
CA GLY A 314 10.48 1.31 -17.92
C GLY A 314 12.00 1.18 -17.88
N LEU A 315 12.59 0.56 -18.93
CA LEU A 315 14.06 0.46 -19.07
C LEU A 315 14.72 1.84 -19.18
N LYS A 316 14.10 2.74 -19.96
CA LYS A 316 14.59 4.12 -20.06
C LYS A 316 14.55 4.79 -18.69
N TRP A 317 13.45 4.65 -17.95
CA TRP A 317 13.31 5.23 -16.62
C TRP A 317 14.38 4.69 -15.67
N VAL A 318 14.60 3.37 -15.63
CA VAL A 318 15.67 2.71 -14.83
C VAL A 318 17.04 3.29 -15.18
N LYS A 319 17.34 3.43 -16.48
CA LYS A 319 18.63 3.96 -16.95
C LYS A 319 18.83 5.43 -16.58
N ASP A 320 17.77 6.24 -16.69
CA ASP A 320 17.87 7.68 -16.43
C ASP A 320 17.88 8.02 -14.91
N ASN A 321 17.47 7.08 -14.05
CA ASN A 321 17.28 7.29 -12.61
C ASN A 321 18.19 6.39 -11.75
N GLN A 322 19.44 6.19 -12.19
CA GLN A 322 20.44 5.48 -11.39
C GLN A 322 20.81 6.28 -10.14
N SER A 323 20.88 5.62 -8.98
CA SER A 323 21.30 6.24 -7.73
C SER A 323 22.75 6.69 -7.79
N SER A 324 23.01 7.92 -7.36
CA SER A 324 24.37 8.47 -7.26
C SER A 324 25.13 7.99 -6.02
N THR A 325 24.42 7.46 -5.04
CA THR A 325 24.96 6.89 -3.79
C THR A 325 24.80 5.38 -3.79
N GLU A 326 25.65 4.68 -3.06
CA GLU A 326 25.49 3.24 -2.87
C GLU A 326 24.14 2.91 -2.23
N LEU A 327 23.53 1.83 -2.70
CA LEU A 327 22.29 1.31 -2.09
C LEU A 327 22.59 0.70 -0.73
N PRO A 328 21.60 0.69 0.19
CA PRO A 328 21.75 0.09 1.51
C PRO A 328 22.27 -1.35 1.44
N ASN A 329 23.29 -1.64 2.23
CA ASN A 329 23.80 -2.99 2.44
C ASN A 329 23.67 -3.34 3.91
N VAL A 330 23.05 -4.46 4.19
CA VAL A 330 22.79 -4.95 5.55
C VAL A 330 23.62 -6.19 5.91
N ASP A 331 24.56 -6.58 5.05
CA ASP A 331 25.44 -7.71 5.30
C ASP A 331 26.30 -7.47 6.56
N GLY A 332 26.22 -8.41 7.50
CA GLY A 332 26.94 -8.33 8.77
C GLY A 332 26.27 -7.48 9.85
N LEU A 333 25.14 -6.82 9.54
CA LEU A 333 24.34 -6.12 10.55
C LEU A 333 23.46 -7.12 11.33
N SER A 334 23.31 -6.89 12.62
CA SER A 334 22.31 -7.57 13.43
C SER A 334 20.90 -7.02 13.11
N GLU A 335 19.85 -7.78 13.43
CA GLU A 335 18.47 -7.32 13.22
C GLU A 335 18.14 -5.98 13.95
N GLN A 336 18.84 -5.67 15.04
CA GLN A 336 18.67 -4.41 15.78
C GLN A 336 19.36 -3.23 15.08
N GLU A 337 20.46 -3.49 14.35
CA GLU A 337 21.20 -2.46 13.61
C GLU A 337 20.52 -2.11 12.28
N MET A 338 19.76 -3.04 11.75
CA MET A 338 18.90 -2.84 10.58
C MET A 338 17.66 -2.00 10.94
#